data_fd50364dfb842c393b8b35122790f3fe
#
_entry.id   fd50364dfb842c393b8b35122790f3fe
#
_cell.length_a   1.000
_cell.length_b   1.000
_cell.length_c   1.000
_cell.angle_alpha   90.00
_cell.angle_beta   90.00
_cell.angle_gamma   90.00
#
_symmetry.space_group_name_H-M   'P 1'
#
loop_
_entity.id
_entity.type
_entity.pdbx_description
1 polymer ?
#
loop_
_entity_poly.entity_id
_entity_poly.type
_entity_poly.pdbx_seq_one_letter_code
_entity_poly.pdbx_strand_id
1 'polypeptide(L)'
;MGFADVLGSGKFVVTAEVSPPRGTDISGTLAGARLLQGLVDAVNVTDNQRSMMRMSPIVLCHKLGEMGFETIMHMTCRDRNRLALQSDLLAAHALGIH
;
A
#
# COMPACT_ATOMS: atom_id res chain seq x y z
N MET A 1 1.29 3.85 -17.30
CA MET A 1 1.06 2.39 -17.26
C MET A 1 0.84 1.94 -15.83
N GLY A 2 -0.27 1.28 -15.56
CA GLY A 2 -0.55 0.75 -14.23
C GLY A 2 0.17 -0.57 -13.98
N PHE A 3 0.12 -1.03 -12.74
CA PHE A 3 0.79 -2.27 -12.34
C PHE A 3 0.24 -3.49 -13.09
N ALA A 4 -1.07 -3.49 -13.38
CA ALA A 4 -1.67 -4.59 -14.16
C ALA A 4 -1.05 -4.72 -15.55
N ASP A 5 -0.71 -3.59 -16.17
CA ASP A 5 -0.05 -3.59 -17.49
C ASP A 5 1.35 -4.18 -17.40
N VAL A 6 2.08 -3.87 -16.32
CA VAL A 6 3.41 -4.42 -16.07
C VAL A 6 3.33 -5.94 -15.91
N LEU A 7 2.36 -6.43 -15.15
CA LEU A 7 2.15 -7.87 -14.97
C LEU A 7 1.87 -8.59 -16.29
N GLY A 8 1.12 -7.96 -17.19
CA GLY A 8 0.78 -8.54 -18.49
C GLY A 8 1.88 -8.43 -19.54
N SER A 9 2.97 -7.73 -19.26
CA SER A 9 4.00 -7.42 -20.25
C SER A 9 5.04 -8.52 -20.48
N GLY A 10 5.07 -9.55 -19.63
CA GLY A 10 6.12 -10.57 -19.64
C GLY A 10 7.42 -10.15 -18.96
N LYS A 11 7.49 -8.95 -18.44
CA LYS A 11 8.64 -8.42 -17.71
C LYS A 11 8.81 -9.14 -16.37
N PHE A 12 10.04 -9.30 -15.92
CA PHE A 12 10.31 -9.75 -14.55
C PHE A 12 9.89 -8.66 -13.57
N VAL A 13 8.90 -8.96 -12.74
CA VAL A 13 8.28 -7.98 -11.83
C VAL A 13 8.94 -8.04 -10.46
N VAL A 14 9.32 -6.89 -9.92
CA VAL A 14 9.90 -6.76 -8.58
C VAL A 14 8.98 -5.89 -7.73
N THR A 15 8.58 -6.41 -6.58
CA THR A 15 7.83 -5.65 -5.59
C THR A 15 8.59 -5.63 -4.27
N ALA A 16 8.36 -4.60 -3.48
CA ALA A 16 8.90 -4.51 -2.13
C ALA A 16 7.75 -4.31 -1.15
N GLU A 17 8.03 -4.54 0.12
CA GLU A 17 7.04 -4.41 1.18
C GLU A 17 7.41 -3.22 2.06
N VAL A 18 6.41 -2.38 2.37
CA VAL A 18 6.54 -1.26 3.30
C VAL A 18 5.43 -1.39 4.33
N SER A 19 5.79 -1.29 5.60
CA SER A 19 4.84 -1.40 6.70
C SER A 19 4.47 -0.02 7.23
N PRO A 20 3.17 0.26 7.48
CA PRO A 20 2.80 1.50 8.14
C PRO A 20 3.39 1.59 9.54
N PRO A 21 3.61 2.82 10.06
CA PRO A 21 4.14 3.01 11.41
C PRO A 21 3.08 2.68 12.47
N ARG A 22 3.52 2.55 13.70
CA ARG A 22 2.64 2.30 14.84
C ARG A 22 2.09 3.61 15.45
N GLY A 23 2.42 4.73 14.88
CA GLY A 23 1.96 6.06 15.30
C GLY A 23 1.49 6.87 14.10
N THR A 24 1.47 8.18 14.25
CA THR A 24 0.96 9.09 13.23
C THR A 24 2.03 9.71 12.35
N ASP A 25 3.30 9.60 12.75
CA ASP A 25 4.40 10.18 11.99
C ASP A 25 4.89 9.18 10.93
N ILE A 26 4.62 9.48 9.66
CA ILE A 26 5.00 8.64 8.53
C ILE A 26 6.28 9.11 7.84
N SER A 27 6.92 10.15 8.34
CA SER A 27 8.08 10.75 7.66
C SER A 27 9.24 9.76 7.48
N GLY A 28 9.54 8.97 8.50
CA GLY A 28 10.58 7.95 8.42
C GLY A 28 10.24 6.83 7.44
N THR A 29 9.00 6.40 7.43
CA THR A 29 8.50 5.39 6.49
C THR A 29 8.61 5.88 5.06
N LEU A 30 8.21 7.12 4.79
CA LEU A 30 8.29 7.71 3.45
C LEU A 30 9.75 7.92 3.03
N ALA A 31 10.62 8.33 3.95
CA ALA A 31 12.05 8.48 3.65
C ALA A 31 12.68 7.15 3.24
N GLY A 32 12.34 6.06 3.94
CA GLY A 32 12.79 4.72 3.58
C GLY A 32 12.25 4.28 2.23
N ALA A 33 10.99 4.57 1.95
CA ALA A 33 10.37 4.22 0.67
C ALA A 33 11.02 4.93 -0.50
N ARG A 34 11.49 6.16 -0.34
CA ARG A 34 12.19 6.89 -1.40
C ARG A 34 13.40 6.15 -1.93
N LEU A 35 14.04 5.33 -1.12
CA LEU A 35 15.18 4.52 -1.56
C LEU A 35 14.78 3.46 -2.58
N LEU A 36 13.49 3.12 -2.66
CA LEU A 36 12.96 2.13 -3.59
C LEU A 36 12.52 2.74 -4.92
N GLN A 37 12.46 4.05 -5.04
CA GLN A 37 12.00 4.69 -6.29
C GLN A 37 12.88 4.30 -7.46
N GLY A 38 12.23 3.86 -8.55
CA GLY A 38 12.92 3.39 -9.75
C GLY A 38 13.47 1.98 -9.65
N LEU A 39 13.38 1.32 -8.48
CA LEU A 39 13.92 -0.02 -8.27
C LEU A 39 12.84 -1.11 -8.23
N VAL A 40 11.59 -0.73 -7.99
CA VAL A 40 10.48 -1.68 -7.87
C VAL A 40 9.33 -1.29 -8.78
N ASP A 41 8.54 -2.28 -9.19
CA ASP A 41 7.35 -2.07 -10.02
C ASP A 41 6.12 -1.71 -9.19
N ALA A 42 6.08 -2.16 -7.95
CA ALA A 42 5.02 -1.83 -7.00
C ALA A 42 5.50 -2.00 -5.57
N VAL A 43 4.76 -1.40 -4.64
CA VAL A 43 5.03 -1.52 -3.21
C VAL A 43 3.82 -2.15 -2.54
N ASN A 44 4.04 -3.24 -1.82
CA ASN A 44 3.04 -3.87 -0.96
C ASN A 44 2.98 -3.12 0.35
N VAL A 45 1.80 -2.68 0.76
CA VAL A 45 1.59 -1.99 2.03
C VAL A 45 0.81 -2.91 2.95
N THR A 46 1.44 -3.32 4.05
CA THR A 46 0.89 -4.33 4.97
C THR A 46 -0.22 -3.78 5.86
N ASP A 47 -1.05 -4.66 6.37
CA ASP A 47 -2.22 -4.33 7.17
C ASP A 47 -2.16 -5.09 8.51
N ASN A 48 -1.71 -4.39 9.57
CA ASN A 48 -1.62 -4.91 10.93
C ASN A 48 -1.02 -6.32 11.00
N GLN A 49 0.08 -6.54 10.28
CA GLN A 49 0.71 -7.85 10.23
C GLN A 49 1.07 -8.34 11.64
N ARG A 50 0.97 -9.67 11.84
CA ARG A 50 1.21 -10.33 13.12
C ARG A 50 0.25 -9.86 14.23
N SER A 51 -0.92 -9.35 13.86
CA SER A 51 -1.90 -8.83 14.83
C SER A 51 -1.36 -7.68 15.68
N MET A 52 -0.41 -6.92 15.16
CA MET A 52 0.13 -5.74 15.82
C MET A 52 -0.48 -4.49 15.21
N MET A 53 -1.04 -3.61 16.05
CA MET A 53 -1.68 -2.38 15.60
C MET A 53 -0.67 -1.46 14.93
N ARG A 54 -1.03 -1.01 13.72
CA ARG A 54 -0.28 -0.02 12.94
C ARG A 54 -1.28 0.94 12.29
N MET A 55 -0.78 2.03 11.73
CA MET A 55 -1.61 2.92 10.95
C MET A 55 -2.28 2.14 9.81
N SER A 56 -3.51 2.51 9.45
CA SER A 56 -4.21 1.90 8.32
C SER A 56 -3.38 2.01 7.04
N PRO A 57 -3.30 0.95 6.22
CA PRO A 57 -2.57 1.00 4.97
C PRO A 57 -3.12 2.01 3.96
N ILE A 58 -4.38 2.41 4.08
CA ILE A 58 -5.00 3.38 3.17
C ILE A 58 -4.20 4.68 3.11
N VAL A 59 -3.81 5.21 4.27
CA VAL A 59 -3.06 6.48 4.34
C VAL A 59 -1.71 6.34 3.66
N LEU A 60 -0.99 5.27 3.95
CA LEU A 60 0.34 5.06 3.38
C LEU A 60 0.26 4.83 1.86
N CYS A 61 -0.72 4.05 1.39
CA CYS A 61 -0.93 3.85 -0.05
C CYS A 61 -1.20 5.19 -0.75
N HIS A 62 -2.02 6.04 -0.16
CA HIS A 62 -2.30 7.35 -0.72
C HIS A 62 -1.03 8.19 -0.83
N LYS A 63 -0.25 8.26 0.25
CA LYS A 63 0.98 9.04 0.28
C LYS A 63 2.02 8.50 -0.69
N LEU A 64 2.20 7.19 -0.77
CA LEU A 64 3.12 6.57 -1.72
C LEU A 64 2.67 6.81 -3.16
N GLY A 65 1.37 6.77 -3.41
CA GLY A 65 0.81 7.10 -4.72
C GLY A 65 1.13 8.51 -5.15
N GLU A 66 1.09 9.48 -4.23
CA GLU A 66 1.48 10.87 -4.49
C GLU A 66 2.97 10.98 -4.86
N MET A 67 3.79 10.04 -4.38
CA MET A 67 5.22 9.98 -4.72
C MET A 67 5.49 9.26 -6.04
N GLY A 68 4.46 8.76 -6.71
CA GLY A 68 4.59 8.08 -8.00
C GLY A 68 4.70 6.56 -7.91
N PHE A 69 4.55 5.96 -6.73
CA PHE A 69 4.55 4.49 -6.60
C PHE A 69 3.21 3.89 -7.02
N GLU A 70 3.28 2.72 -7.66
CA GLU A 70 2.15 1.81 -7.73
C GLU A 70 2.08 1.07 -6.39
N THR A 71 0.91 0.99 -5.79
CA THR A 71 0.75 0.35 -4.48
C THR A 71 -0.18 -0.85 -4.55
N ILE A 72 0.11 -1.85 -3.74
CA ILE A 72 -0.74 -3.00 -3.52
C ILE A 72 -1.16 -2.94 -2.06
N MET A 73 -2.39 -2.52 -1.82
CA MET A 73 -2.92 -2.38 -0.46
C MET A 73 -3.35 -3.74 0.07
N HIS A 74 -2.73 -4.17 1.16
CA HIS A 74 -3.20 -5.36 1.87
C HIS A 74 -4.43 -5.02 2.71
N MET A 75 -5.34 -5.95 2.81
CA MET A 75 -6.56 -5.79 3.62
C MET A 75 -6.90 -7.12 4.27
N THR A 76 -6.70 -7.19 5.60
CA THR A 76 -7.03 -8.41 6.33
C THR A 76 -8.50 -8.44 6.70
N CYS A 77 -9.10 -9.62 6.70
CA CYS A 77 -10.48 -9.83 7.15
C CYS A 77 -10.55 -10.11 8.65
N ARG A 78 -9.41 -10.36 9.30
CA ARG A 78 -9.36 -10.75 10.71
C ARG A 78 -9.95 -9.71 11.65
N ASP A 79 -9.68 -8.43 11.36
CA ASP A 79 -10.02 -7.32 12.25
C ASP A 79 -11.15 -6.45 11.69
N ARG A 80 -11.81 -6.90 10.63
CA ARG A 80 -12.87 -6.15 9.96
C ARG A 80 -14.11 -7.00 9.78
N ASN A 81 -15.27 -6.38 9.97
CA ASN A 81 -16.52 -7.00 9.54
C ASN A 81 -16.80 -6.64 8.07
N ARG A 82 -17.89 -7.16 7.51
CA ARG A 82 -18.26 -6.92 6.12
C ARG A 82 -18.43 -5.45 5.79
N LEU A 83 -19.05 -4.68 6.68
CA LEU A 83 -19.28 -3.25 6.45
C LEU A 83 -17.96 -2.49 6.40
N ALA A 84 -17.04 -2.80 7.30
CA ALA A 84 -15.72 -2.17 7.33
C ALA A 84 -14.92 -2.47 6.06
N LEU A 85 -14.98 -3.73 5.58
CA LEU A 85 -14.31 -4.10 4.33
C LEU A 85 -14.87 -3.30 3.15
N GLN A 86 -16.18 -3.21 3.05
CA GLN A 86 -16.83 -2.47 1.96
C GLN A 86 -16.51 -0.98 2.03
N SER A 87 -16.59 -0.39 3.21
CA SER A 87 -16.28 1.03 3.41
C SER A 87 -14.83 1.35 3.03
N ASP A 88 -13.89 0.51 3.47
CA ASP A 88 -12.47 0.73 3.19
C ASP A 88 -12.15 0.58 1.71
N LEU A 89 -12.78 -0.36 1.02
CA LEU A 89 -12.60 -0.53 -0.43
C LEU A 89 -13.10 0.70 -1.20
N LEU A 90 -14.25 1.24 -0.82
CA LEU A 90 -14.78 2.46 -1.44
C LEU A 90 -13.84 3.64 -1.18
N ALA A 91 -13.34 3.77 0.04
CA ALA A 91 -12.42 4.84 0.40
C ALA A 91 -11.10 4.73 -0.39
N ALA A 92 -10.56 3.53 -0.50
CA ALA A 92 -9.33 3.30 -1.25
C ALA A 92 -9.51 3.68 -2.72
N HIS A 93 -10.60 3.27 -3.33
CA HIS A 93 -10.89 3.61 -4.73
C HIS A 93 -11.03 5.12 -4.91
N ALA A 94 -11.74 5.80 -4.00
CA ALA A 94 -11.92 7.26 -4.06
C ALA A 94 -10.60 8.01 -3.95
N LEU A 95 -9.62 7.44 -3.25
CA LEU A 95 -8.28 8.01 -3.10
C LEU A 95 -7.34 7.64 -4.26
N GLY A 96 -7.83 6.91 -5.25
CA GLY A 96 -7.02 6.51 -6.40
C GLY A 96 -6.12 5.30 -6.16
N ILE A 97 -6.40 4.52 -5.13
CA ILE A 97 -5.69 3.27 -4.86
C ILE A 97 -6.39 2.16 -5.66
N HIS A 98 -5.68 1.54 -6.58
CA HIS A 98 -6.25 0.56 -7.50
C HIS A 98 -5.78 -0.86 -7.24
#